data_00b366f061451c2832c54a819e1bf7a6
#
_entry.id   00b366f061451c2832c54a819e1bf7a6
#
_cell.length_a   1.000
_cell.length_b   1.000
_cell.length_c   1.000
_cell.angle_alpha   90.00
_cell.angle_beta   90.00
_cell.angle_gamma   90.00
#
_symmetry.space_group_name_H-M   'P 1'
#
loop_
_entity.id
_entity.type
_entity.pdbx_description
1 polymer ?
#
loop_
_entity_poly.entity_id
_entity_poly.type
_entity_poly.pdbx_seq_one_letter_code
_entity_poly.pdbx_strand_id
1 'polypeptide(L)'
;VGDDKGISAAHQGKYLGLTETDTTAVKHLKALSDAGMTHIELLPIYDFSTVNEAKGKTIDLNTSCDDAKSILGSSDAVCSDSTVGAALKALAVADIKANDPSTTHGVSDLLAKIKNNDSYNWGYDPFHYGVPEGSYATDPEGLQRTVELRQMIESLHKDTKLNVVMDVVYNHTDGAGDPTKNSTSVLDAVVPW
;
A
#
# COMPACT_ATOMS: atom_id res chain seq x y z
N VAL A 1 6.75 -7.00 5.28
CA VAL A 1 7.12 -5.83 6.07
C VAL A 1 5.95 -5.38 6.94
N GLY A 2 4.73 -5.25 6.40
CA GLY A 2 3.56 -4.82 7.17
C GLY A 2 3.16 -5.73 8.33
N ASP A 3 3.49 -7.02 8.26
CA ASP A 3 3.15 -8.01 9.30
C ASP A 3 4.28 -8.25 10.31
N ASP A 4 5.42 -7.62 10.13
CA ASP A 4 6.56 -7.77 11.05
C ASP A 4 6.32 -6.95 12.32
N LYS A 5 6.05 -7.64 13.42
CA LYS A 5 5.78 -7.02 14.73
C LYS A 5 7.01 -6.31 15.34
N GLY A 6 8.20 -6.55 14.79
CA GLY A 6 9.42 -5.85 15.17
C GLY A 6 9.49 -4.43 14.64
N ILE A 7 8.71 -4.11 13.59
CA ILE A 7 8.66 -2.78 13.01
C ILE A 7 7.76 -1.87 13.88
N SER A 8 8.22 -0.67 14.16
CA SER A 8 7.42 0.32 14.90
C SER A 8 6.10 0.60 14.18
N ALA A 9 5.03 0.85 14.92
CA ALA A 9 3.70 1.09 14.34
C ALA A 9 3.68 2.26 13.34
N ALA A 10 4.55 3.27 13.54
CA ALA A 10 4.67 4.40 12.63
C ALA A 10 5.27 4.04 11.27
N HIS A 11 6.05 2.95 11.19
CA HIS A 11 6.78 2.56 9.99
C HIS A 11 6.22 1.28 9.34
N GLN A 12 5.17 0.68 9.88
CA GLN A 12 4.51 -0.48 9.26
C GLN A 12 3.95 -0.09 7.89
N GLY A 13 4.34 -0.84 6.84
CA GLY A 13 3.95 -0.54 5.45
C GLY A 13 4.59 0.71 4.85
N LYS A 14 5.58 1.33 5.52
CA LYS A 14 6.27 2.54 5.05
C LYS A 14 7.69 2.23 4.58
N TYR A 15 8.27 3.14 3.79
CA TYR A 15 9.68 3.06 3.37
C TYR A 15 10.60 2.86 4.57
N LEU A 16 10.38 3.61 5.66
CA LEU A 16 11.18 3.55 6.86
C LEU A 16 11.10 2.22 7.60
N GLY A 17 10.11 1.38 7.33
CA GLY A 17 10.04 0.03 7.91
C GLY A 17 11.24 -0.84 7.55
N LEU A 18 11.88 -0.61 6.40
CA LEU A 18 13.08 -1.33 5.98
C LEU A 18 14.39 -0.68 6.50
N THR A 19 14.32 0.42 7.23
CA THR A 19 15.46 1.02 7.94
C THR A 19 15.62 0.50 9.36
N GLU A 20 14.63 -0.21 9.88
CA GLU A 20 14.66 -0.82 11.22
C GLU A 20 15.37 -2.18 11.16
N THR A 21 16.68 -2.17 11.34
CA THR A 21 17.57 -3.31 11.03
C THR A 21 17.41 -4.51 11.95
N ASP A 22 16.81 -4.37 13.12
CA ASP A 22 16.60 -5.48 14.08
C ASP A 22 15.29 -6.25 13.88
N THR A 23 14.58 -5.99 12.78
CA THR A 23 13.32 -6.63 12.42
C THR A 23 13.53 -7.99 11.74
N THR A 24 12.49 -8.83 11.75
CA THR A 24 12.53 -10.14 11.07
C THR A 24 12.72 -9.98 9.57
N ALA A 25 12.08 -8.99 8.97
CA ALA A 25 12.18 -8.71 7.54
C ALA A 25 13.61 -8.36 7.12
N VAL A 26 14.27 -7.43 7.81
CA VAL A 26 15.63 -7.01 7.47
C VAL A 26 16.65 -8.11 7.77
N LYS A 27 16.51 -8.83 8.88
CA LYS A 27 17.33 -10.02 9.18
C LYS A 27 17.22 -11.09 8.09
N HIS A 28 16.01 -11.32 7.57
CA HIS A 28 15.79 -12.26 6.47
C HIS A 28 16.50 -11.80 5.19
N LEU A 29 16.36 -10.52 4.82
CA LEU A 29 17.04 -9.95 3.65
C LEU A 29 18.56 -10.07 3.79
N LYS A 30 19.10 -9.82 4.97
CA LYS A 30 20.51 -10.01 5.25
C LYS A 30 20.94 -11.46 5.09
N ALA A 31 20.18 -12.42 5.61
CA ALA A 31 20.48 -13.84 5.45
C ALA A 31 20.47 -14.28 3.98
N LEU A 32 19.54 -13.74 3.17
CA LEU A 32 19.51 -13.98 1.72
C LEU A 32 20.76 -13.41 1.03
N SER A 33 21.19 -12.22 1.42
CA SER A 33 22.43 -11.63 0.91
C SER A 33 23.67 -12.45 1.31
N ASP A 34 23.74 -12.89 2.56
CA ASP A 34 24.83 -13.76 3.04
C ASP A 34 24.84 -15.10 2.30
N ALA A 35 23.68 -15.56 1.78
CA ALA A 35 23.55 -16.75 0.94
C ALA A 35 23.87 -16.50 -0.56
N GLY A 36 24.23 -15.27 -0.94
CA GLY A 36 24.68 -14.92 -2.29
C GLY A 36 23.68 -14.12 -3.13
N MET A 37 22.55 -13.72 -2.61
CA MET A 37 21.68 -12.75 -3.29
C MET A 37 22.34 -11.38 -3.34
N THR A 38 22.24 -10.72 -4.49
CA THR A 38 22.86 -9.42 -4.73
C THR A 38 21.89 -8.27 -4.93
N HIS A 39 20.63 -8.59 -5.23
CA HIS A 39 19.60 -7.60 -5.55
C HIS A 39 18.27 -7.98 -4.89
N ILE A 40 17.51 -6.95 -4.55
CA ILE A 40 16.10 -7.03 -4.23
C ILE A 40 15.32 -6.25 -5.31
N GLU A 41 14.31 -6.86 -5.89
CA GLU A 41 13.40 -6.21 -6.81
C GLU A 41 12.14 -5.80 -6.03
N LEU A 42 11.79 -4.53 -6.14
CA LEU A 42 10.58 -3.98 -5.54
C LEU A 42 9.50 -3.91 -6.62
N LEU A 43 8.28 -4.33 -6.29
CA LEU A 43 7.08 -3.99 -7.08
C LEU A 43 7.04 -2.46 -7.28
N PRO A 44 6.27 -1.95 -8.27
CA PRO A 44 6.26 -0.53 -8.53
C PRO A 44 5.96 0.29 -7.28
N ILE A 45 6.82 1.27 -6.99
CA ILE A 45 6.74 2.16 -5.83
C ILE A 45 6.64 3.63 -6.25
N TYR A 46 6.28 3.86 -7.50
CA TYR A 46 5.95 5.18 -8.00
C TYR A 46 4.49 5.50 -7.71
N ASP A 47 4.18 6.78 -7.69
CA ASP A 47 2.86 7.35 -7.50
C ASP A 47 1.80 6.66 -8.38
N PHE A 48 0.81 6.04 -7.78
CA PHE A 48 -0.28 5.37 -8.46
C PHE A 48 -1.63 6.02 -8.15
N SER A 49 -2.53 5.97 -9.13
CA SER A 49 -3.75 6.77 -9.17
C SER A 49 -4.85 6.30 -8.22
N THR A 50 -4.84 5.03 -7.83
CA THR A 50 -5.97 4.39 -7.12
C THR A 50 -5.85 4.42 -5.60
N VAL A 51 -4.73 4.92 -5.05
CA VAL A 51 -4.55 5.11 -3.61
C VAL A 51 -4.65 6.59 -3.25
N ASN A 52 -5.51 6.91 -2.30
CA ASN A 52 -5.57 8.26 -1.76
C ASN A 52 -4.44 8.47 -0.76
N GLU A 53 -3.40 9.19 -1.16
CA GLU A 53 -2.23 9.46 -0.32
C GLU A 53 -2.52 10.38 0.88
N ALA A 54 -3.63 11.12 0.85
CA ALA A 54 -3.95 12.06 1.92
C ALA A 54 -4.07 11.35 3.27
N LYS A 55 -3.38 11.88 4.26
CA LYS A 55 -3.32 11.31 5.60
C LYS A 55 -4.71 11.09 6.19
N GLY A 56 -4.98 9.88 6.67
CA GLY A 56 -6.26 9.52 7.27
C GLY A 56 -7.41 9.36 6.27
N LYS A 57 -7.11 9.16 4.98
CA LYS A 57 -8.11 8.89 3.93
C LYS A 57 -8.07 7.46 3.39
N THR A 58 -7.10 6.67 3.83
CA THR A 58 -6.99 5.25 3.46
C THR A 58 -7.46 4.36 4.60
N ILE A 59 -8.00 3.22 4.21
CA ILE A 59 -8.45 2.16 5.13
C ILE A 59 -7.50 0.98 4.99
N ASP A 60 -6.88 0.58 6.09
CA ASP A 60 -6.04 -0.61 6.17
C ASP A 60 -6.55 -1.59 7.25
N LEU A 61 -5.84 -2.69 7.45
CA LEU A 61 -6.23 -3.71 8.44
C LEU A 61 -6.22 -3.21 9.88
N ASN A 62 -5.45 -2.16 10.18
CA ASN A 62 -5.34 -1.57 11.52
C ASN A 62 -6.33 -0.42 11.75
N THR A 63 -6.98 0.06 10.69
CA THR A 63 -7.99 1.11 10.77
C THR A 63 -9.16 0.64 11.63
N SER A 64 -9.57 1.48 12.60
CA SER A 64 -10.74 1.17 13.42
C SER A 64 -12.02 1.16 12.57
N CYS A 65 -13.02 0.40 12.98
CA CYS A 65 -14.31 0.39 12.28
C CYS A 65 -14.99 1.78 12.28
N ASP A 66 -14.77 2.57 13.33
CA ASP A 66 -15.30 3.93 13.42
C ASP A 66 -14.56 4.90 12.49
N ASP A 67 -13.22 4.80 12.38
CA ASP A 67 -12.45 5.59 11.43
C ASP A 67 -12.81 5.21 9.99
N ALA A 68 -12.93 3.92 9.69
CA ALA A 68 -13.38 3.45 8.38
C ALA A 68 -14.76 4.00 8.01
N LYS A 69 -15.69 4.02 8.96
CA LYS A 69 -17.00 4.65 8.78
C LYS A 69 -16.87 6.14 8.44
N SER A 70 -16.01 6.85 9.16
CA SER A 70 -15.76 8.29 8.96
C SER A 70 -15.12 8.57 7.61
N ILE A 71 -14.14 7.75 7.18
CA ILE A 71 -13.46 7.87 5.89
C ILE A 71 -14.45 7.67 4.73
N LEU A 72 -15.34 6.68 4.85
CA LEU A 72 -16.35 6.37 3.83
C LEU A 72 -17.52 7.36 3.83
N GLY A 73 -17.66 8.21 4.85
CA GLY A 73 -18.84 9.06 5.02
C GLY A 73 -20.15 8.26 5.17
N SER A 74 -20.05 7.03 5.68
CA SER A 74 -21.19 6.13 5.82
C SER A 74 -22.03 6.46 7.04
N SER A 75 -23.36 6.36 6.94
CA SER A 75 -24.27 6.41 8.08
C SER A 75 -24.24 5.10 8.88
N ASP A 76 -23.96 3.98 8.22
CA ASP A 76 -24.01 2.66 8.79
C ASP A 76 -22.62 2.19 9.26
N ALA A 77 -22.57 1.26 10.21
CA ALA A 77 -21.34 0.63 10.64
C ALA A 77 -20.69 -0.12 9.46
N VAL A 78 -19.38 0.11 9.27
CA VAL A 78 -18.62 -0.57 8.22
C VAL A 78 -18.29 -1.99 8.66
N CYS A 79 -17.94 -2.17 9.91
CA CYS A 79 -17.68 -3.45 10.55
C CYS A 79 -18.06 -3.42 12.03
N SER A 80 -18.09 -4.58 12.67
CA SER A 80 -18.60 -4.74 14.06
C SER A 80 -17.49 -5.03 15.08
N ASP A 81 -16.22 -5.05 14.64
CA ASP A 81 -15.06 -5.33 15.49
C ASP A 81 -14.26 -4.05 15.82
N SER A 82 -13.15 -4.21 16.52
CA SER A 82 -12.28 -3.08 16.87
C SER A 82 -11.59 -2.48 15.64
N THR A 83 -11.18 -3.32 14.69
CA THR A 83 -10.51 -2.93 13.45
C THR A 83 -11.06 -3.69 12.24
N VAL A 84 -10.82 -3.15 11.05
CA VAL A 84 -11.15 -3.79 9.78
C VAL A 84 -10.52 -5.18 9.66
N GLY A 85 -9.25 -5.33 10.06
CA GLY A 85 -8.56 -6.62 10.04
C GLY A 85 -9.14 -7.65 11.02
N ALA A 86 -9.59 -7.23 12.19
CA ALA A 86 -10.28 -8.13 13.14
C ALA A 86 -11.62 -8.59 12.56
N ALA A 87 -12.38 -7.67 11.98
CA ALA A 87 -13.65 -7.97 11.32
C ALA A 87 -13.47 -8.94 10.13
N LEU A 88 -12.48 -8.72 9.27
CA LEU A 88 -12.18 -9.63 8.16
C LEU A 88 -11.85 -11.04 8.63
N LYS A 89 -11.07 -11.18 9.71
CA LYS A 89 -10.78 -12.50 10.32
C LYS A 89 -12.04 -13.17 10.86
N ALA A 90 -12.89 -12.44 11.55
CA ALA A 90 -14.13 -12.98 12.09
C ALA A 90 -15.08 -13.44 10.97
N LEU A 91 -15.22 -12.62 9.93
CA LEU A 91 -16.03 -12.93 8.75
C LEU A 91 -15.47 -14.13 7.98
N ALA A 92 -14.15 -14.23 7.79
CA ALA A 92 -13.53 -15.39 7.14
C ALA A 92 -13.81 -16.69 7.89
N VAL A 93 -13.74 -16.68 9.22
CA VAL A 93 -14.10 -17.85 10.03
C VAL A 93 -15.59 -18.19 9.91
N ALA A 94 -16.46 -17.18 9.85
CA ALA A 94 -17.90 -17.37 9.68
C ALA A 94 -18.23 -17.95 8.31
N ASP A 95 -17.64 -17.39 7.24
CA ASP A 95 -17.84 -17.83 5.86
C ASP A 95 -17.37 -19.29 5.66
N ILE A 96 -16.22 -19.66 6.23
CA ILE A 96 -15.71 -21.04 6.20
C ILE A 96 -16.65 -21.99 6.95
N LYS A 97 -17.16 -21.59 8.11
CA LYS A 97 -18.07 -22.43 8.91
C LYS A 97 -19.42 -22.64 8.27
N ALA A 98 -19.93 -21.63 7.57
CA ALA A 98 -21.20 -21.73 6.87
C ALA A 98 -21.16 -22.72 5.70
N ASN A 99 -19.98 -22.92 5.10
CA ASN A 99 -19.72 -23.88 4.01
C ASN A 99 -20.71 -23.78 2.85
N ASP A 100 -21.28 -22.59 2.63
CA ASP A 100 -22.23 -22.30 1.57
C ASP A 100 -21.82 -21.02 0.84
N PRO A 101 -21.07 -21.13 -0.26
CA PRO A 101 -20.58 -19.96 -1.02
C PRO A 101 -21.71 -19.18 -1.72
N SER A 102 -22.94 -19.71 -1.72
CA SER A 102 -24.09 -19.01 -2.33
C SER A 102 -24.81 -18.04 -1.39
N THR A 103 -24.56 -18.16 -0.07
CA THR A 103 -25.28 -17.39 0.96
C THR A 103 -24.40 -16.62 1.91
N THR A 104 -23.08 -16.86 1.90
CA THR A 104 -22.14 -16.21 2.84
C THR A 104 -21.03 -15.48 2.09
N HIS A 105 -21.13 -14.15 2.15
CA HIS A 105 -20.23 -13.23 1.44
C HIS A 105 -19.62 -12.18 2.37
N GLY A 106 -19.52 -12.46 3.67
CA GLY A 106 -19.11 -11.48 4.68
C GLY A 106 -17.79 -10.80 4.38
N VAL A 107 -16.77 -11.57 3.98
CA VAL A 107 -15.47 -11.01 3.59
C VAL A 107 -15.60 -10.17 2.33
N SER A 108 -16.23 -10.69 1.27
CA SER A 108 -16.36 -9.98 0.00
C SER A 108 -17.23 -8.72 0.12
N ASP A 109 -18.26 -8.76 0.95
CA ASP A 109 -19.13 -7.62 1.21
C ASP A 109 -18.38 -6.49 1.94
N LEU A 110 -17.54 -6.84 2.93
CA LEU A 110 -16.71 -5.84 3.61
C LEU A 110 -15.65 -5.27 2.66
N LEU A 111 -14.97 -6.11 1.91
CA LEU A 111 -13.98 -5.65 0.91
C LEU A 111 -14.63 -4.76 -0.16
N ALA A 112 -15.82 -5.09 -0.62
CA ALA A 112 -16.56 -4.25 -1.59
C ALA A 112 -16.89 -2.85 -1.04
N LYS A 113 -17.11 -2.70 0.27
CA LYS A 113 -17.35 -1.40 0.91
C LYS A 113 -16.10 -0.54 0.95
N ILE A 114 -14.93 -1.13 1.20
CA ILE A 114 -13.68 -0.39 1.45
C ILE A 114 -12.78 -0.25 0.21
N LYS A 115 -13.01 -1.01 -0.85
CA LYS A 115 -12.13 -1.16 -2.02
C LYS A 115 -11.66 0.14 -2.69
N ASN A 116 -12.44 1.21 -2.58
CA ASN A 116 -12.09 2.51 -3.18
C ASN A 116 -11.26 3.40 -2.23
N ASN A 117 -11.07 2.94 -1.01
CA ASN A 117 -10.33 3.66 0.04
C ASN A 117 -9.26 2.78 0.69
N ASP A 118 -9.09 1.53 0.26
CA ASP A 118 -8.02 0.69 0.79
C ASP A 118 -6.65 1.19 0.31
N SER A 119 -5.62 0.87 1.07
CA SER A 119 -4.24 1.24 0.76
C SER A 119 -3.50 0.14 -0.02
N TYR A 120 -4.18 -0.95 -0.37
CA TYR A 120 -3.56 -2.07 -1.08
C TYR A 120 -3.48 -1.79 -2.57
N ASN A 121 -2.27 -1.82 -3.12
CA ASN A 121 -2.03 -1.70 -4.54
C ASN A 121 -0.80 -2.52 -4.95
N TRP A 122 -0.83 -3.04 -6.18
CA TRP A 122 0.33 -3.69 -6.81
C TRP A 122 1.28 -2.70 -7.47
N GLY A 123 0.85 -1.44 -7.64
CA GLY A 123 1.61 -0.36 -8.25
C GLY A 123 1.59 -0.33 -9.78
N TYR A 124 0.72 -1.10 -10.43
CA TYR A 124 0.64 -1.17 -11.91
C TYR A 124 -0.41 -0.22 -12.53
N ASP A 125 -0.81 0.79 -11.81
CA ASP A 125 -1.69 1.89 -12.24
C ASP A 125 -0.98 3.25 -12.10
N PRO A 126 0.10 3.48 -12.86
CA PRO A 126 0.99 4.63 -12.65
C PRO A 126 0.27 5.95 -12.94
N PHE A 127 0.49 6.93 -12.06
CA PHE A 127 -0.01 8.29 -12.21
C PHE A 127 1.12 9.26 -12.55
N HIS A 128 2.16 9.36 -11.73
CA HIS A 128 3.32 10.18 -12.00
C HIS A 128 4.60 9.35 -12.04
N TYR A 129 5.21 9.25 -13.23
CA TYR A 129 6.45 8.50 -13.42
C TYR A 129 7.61 9.11 -12.63
N GLY A 130 8.35 8.26 -11.92
CA GLY A 130 9.54 8.66 -11.18
C GLY A 130 9.29 9.43 -9.89
N VAL A 131 8.02 9.66 -9.52
CA VAL A 131 7.63 10.22 -8.22
C VAL A 131 7.40 9.06 -7.25
N PRO A 132 8.05 9.03 -6.08
CA PRO A 132 7.79 7.99 -5.09
C PRO A 132 6.36 8.03 -4.57
N GLU A 133 5.76 6.86 -4.34
CA GLU A 133 4.41 6.74 -3.79
C GLU A 133 4.32 7.35 -2.38
N GLY A 134 3.40 8.27 -2.18
CA GLY A 134 3.27 9.00 -0.92
C GLY A 134 2.64 8.18 0.20
N SER A 135 1.77 7.22 -0.13
CA SER A 135 1.17 6.34 0.89
C SER A 135 2.21 5.46 1.60
N TYR A 136 3.39 5.26 1.00
CA TYR A 136 4.52 4.56 1.61
C TYR A 136 5.44 5.47 2.45
N ALA A 137 5.22 6.78 2.45
CA ALA A 137 5.93 7.70 3.33
C ALA A 137 5.16 7.91 4.65
N THR A 138 5.87 8.32 5.70
CA THR A 138 5.23 8.72 6.97
C THR A 138 4.51 10.06 6.85
N ASP A 139 4.97 10.90 5.90
CA ASP A 139 4.30 12.11 5.46
C ASP A 139 4.27 12.11 3.92
N PRO A 140 3.07 12.03 3.30
CA PRO A 140 2.95 12.01 1.84
C PRO A 140 3.24 13.36 1.19
N GLU A 141 3.27 14.45 1.97
CA GLU A 141 3.40 15.79 1.42
C GLU A 141 4.85 16.14 1.03
N GLY A 142 4.98 16.84 -0.08
CA GLY A 142 6.24 17.42 -0.52
C GLY A 142 7.38 16.42 -0.75
N LEU A 143 8.57 16.76 -0.26
CA LEU A 143 9.80 15.98 -0.51
C LEU A 143 10.02 14.80 0.43
N GLN A 144 9.21 14.65 1.48
CA GLN A 144 9.43 13.62 2.50
C GLN A 144 9.44 12.21 1.89
N ARG A 145 8.52 11.92 0.96
CA ARG A 145 8.48 10.65 0.23
C ARG A 145 9.80 10.30 -0.46
N THR A 146 10.45 11.30 -1.06
CA THR A 146 11.76 11.11 -1.74
C THR A 146 12.88 10.88 -0.73
N VAL A 147 12.86 11.59 0.39
CA VAL A 147 13.85 11.43 1.47
C VAL A 147 13.74 10.03 2.07
N GLU A 148 12.55 9.58 2.41
CA GLU A 148 12.34 8.27 3.03
C GLU A 148 12.66 7.10 2.07
N LEU A 149 12.29 7.21 0.78
CA LEU A 149 12.70 6.24 -0.22
C LEU A 149 14.23 6.12 -0.30
N ARG A 150 14.94 7.25 -0.31
CA ARG A 150 16.41 7.24 -0.34
C ARG A 150 17.02 6.65 0.94
N GLN A 151 16.43 6.94 2.10
CA GLN A 151 16.85 6.34 3.37
C GLN A 151 16.66 4.82 3.36
N MET A 152 15.54 4.34 2.84
CA MET A 152 15.28 2.91 2.66
C MET A 152 16.35 2.27 1.76
N ILE A 153 16.61 2.84 0.59
CA ILE A 153 17.62 2.32 -0.34
C ILE A 153 19.02 2.34 0.31
N GLU A 154 19.37 3.40 1.00
CA GLU A 154 20.64 3.51 1.71
C GLU A 154 20.80 2.43 2.78
N SER A 155 19.76 2.20 3.59
CA SER A 155 19.75 1.14 4.60
C SER A 155 19.88 -0.25 3.97
N LEU A 156 19.14 -0.54 2.90
CA LEU A 156 19.26 -1.81 2.19
C LEU A 156 20.70 -2.03 1.69
N HIS A 157 21.34 -1.02 1.09
CA HIS A 157 22.73 -1.12 0.65
C HIS A 157 23.72 -1.36 1.81
N LYS A 158 23.58 -0.58 2.90
CA LYS A 158 24.53 -0.62 4.03
C LYS A 158 24.36 -1.87 4.90
N ASP A 159 23.10 -2.17 5.24
CA ASP A 159 22.80 -3.13 6.30
C ASP A 159 22.61 -4.54 5.75
N THR A 160 22.15 -4.66 4.51
CA THR A 160 21.94 -5.96 3.87
C THR A 160 22.87 -6.23 2.68
N LYS A 161 23.59 -5.23 2.17
CA LYS A 161 24.42 -5.29 0.95
C LYS A 161 23.64 -5.63 -0.33
N LEU A 162 22.32 -5.52 -0.31
CA LEU A 162 21.49 -5.73 -1.49
C LEU A 162 21.38 -4.44 -2.30
N ASN A 163 21.54 -4.55 -3.60
CA ASN A 163 21.16 -3.49 -4.53
C ASN A 163 19.65 -3.50 -4.75
N VAL A 164 19.07 -2.35 -5.04
CA VAL A 164 17.64 -2.21 -5.29
C VAL A 164 17.39 -2.11 -6.78
N VAL A 165 16.50 -2.97 -7.27
CA VAL A 165 15.91 -2.88 -8.61
C VAL A 165 14.46 -2.42 -8.42
N MET A 166 14.04 -1.42 -9.17
CA MET A 166 12.66 -0.94 -9.14
C MET A 166 11.94 -1.41 -10.41
N ASP A 167 10.84 -2.15 -10.22
CA ASP A 167 9.92 -2.44 -11.30
C ASP A 167 9.22 -1.14 -11.72
N VAL A 168 9.16 -0.87 -13.01
CA VAL A 168 8.63 0.39 -13.55
C VAL A 168 7.63 0.14 -14.65
N VAL A 169 6.57 0.93 -14.66
CA VAL A 169 5.49 0.86 -15.64
C VAL A 169 5.55 2.09 -16.53
N TYR A 170 6.13 1.95 -17.73
CA TYR A 170 6.23 3.03 -18.71
C TYR A 170 5.40 2.79 -19.98
N ASN A 171 4.68 1.68 -20.05
CA ASN A 171 3.91 1.27 -21.21
C ASN A 171 2.45 1.77 -21.21
N HIS A 172 1.96 2.23 -20.05
CA HIS A 172 0.61 2.83 -19.93
C HIS A 172 0.55 3.79 -18.74
N THR A 173 -0.52 4.57 -18.67
CA THR A 173 -0.98 5.33 -17.49
C THR A 173 -2.33 4.77 -17.06
N ASP A 174 -2.74 5.00 -15.82
CA ASP A 174 -4.05 4.57 -15.31
C ASP A 174 -5.20 5.16 -16.11
N GLY A 175 -5.10 6.43 -16.50
CA GLY A 175 -6.09 7.11 -17.30
C GLY A 175 -5.50 7.69 -18.58
N ALA A 176 -6.27 7.65 -19.66
CA ALA A 176 -5.96 8.30 -20.92
C ALA A 176 -7.20 9.03 -21.47
N GLY A 177 -6.99 9.96 -22.39
CA GLY A 177 -8.04 10.72 -23.03
C GLY A 177 -8.33 12.07 -22.34
N ASP A 178 -9.48 12.64 -22.61
CA ASP A 178 -9.89 13.96 -22.16
C ASP A 178 -9.88 14.10 -20.62
N PRO A 179 -9.03 14.94 -20.02
CA PRO A 179 -8.91 15.08 -18.57
C PRO A 179 -10.19 15.64 -17.92
N THR A 180 -11.10 16.24 -18.69
CA THR A 180 -12.41 16.66 -18.16
C THR A 180 -13.36 15.49 -17.95
N LYS A 181 -13.10 14.34 -18.57
CA LYS A 181 -13.89 13.11 -18.47
C LYS A 181 -13.19 12.02 -17.65
N ASN A 182 -11.87 12.11 -17.56
CA ASN A 182 -11.05 11.17 -16.81
C ASN A 182 -10.02 11.94 -15.97
N SER A 183 -10.27 12.05 -14.68
CA SER A 183 -9.43 12.82 -13.74
C SER A 183 -8.02 12.25 -13.54
N THR A 184 -7.79 10.99 -13.93
CA THR A 184 -6.48 10.33 -13.87
C THR A 184 -5.70 10.43 -15.19
N SER A 185 -6.24 11.13 -16.19
CA SER A 185 -5.54 11.38 -17.45
C SER A 185 -4.49 12.47 -17.27
N VAL A 186 -3.22 12.09 -17.35
CA VAL A 186 -2.08 13.02 -17.20
C VAL A 186 -1.55 13.44 -18.58
N LEU A 187 -1.59 12.55 -19.56
CA LEU A 187 -0.94 12.77 -20.85
C LEU A 187 -1.66 13.80 -21.73
N ASP A 188 -2.98 13.82 -21.70
CA ASP A 188 -3.75 14.77 -22.53
C ASP A 188 -3.62 16.22 -22.07
N ALA A 189 -3.27 16.46 -20.82
CA ALA A 189 -2.97 17.81 -20.34
C ALA A 189 -1.62 18.34 -20.87
N VAL A 190 -0.72 17.42 -21.26
CA VAL A 190 0.66 17.76 -21.69
C VAL A 190 0.81 17.67 -23.21
N VAL A 191 0.06 16.79 -23.85
CA VAL A 191 0.11 16.55 -25.30
C VAL A 191 -1.31 16.64 -25.87
N PRO A 192 -1.81 17.86 -26.13
CA PRO A 192 -3.08 18.00 -26.84
C PRO A 192 -2.94 17.42 -28.25
N TRP A 193 -3.84 16.56 -28.61
CA TRP A 193 -3.95 15.94 -29.95
C TRP A 193 -4.43 16.92 -31.01
#